data_74f92614265c97ba7f01c1c9a558a82f
#
_entry.id   74f92614265c97ba7f01c1c9a558a82f
#
_cell.length_a   1.000
_cell.length_b   1.000
_cell.length_c   1.000
_cell.angle_alpha   90.00
_cell.angle_beta   90.00
_cell.angle_gamma   90.00
#
_symmetry.space_group_name_H-M   'P 1'
#
loop_
_entity.id
_entity.type
_entity.pdbx_description
1 polymer ?
#
loop_
_entity_poly.entity_id
_entity_poly.type
_entity_poly.pdbx_seq_one_letter_code
_entity_poly.pdbx_strand_id
1 'polypeptide(L)'
;MGDITRRNFFNRAGAYGLGGLAGVSALHGLAPRAMAAAAVQPRLDWLSRTDEAAIEPELPIIDPHHHLWDRPGNRYMLEDLVEDTQTHNVRQTVFVECSSMYRAGGPDELRVVGETEFVQGVAAMSASGLYGDMRACTGIVGSADLRLGDRVAPVLEAQIAASPQRFRGVRHRAAWADSTVVPNLPADAPQHILLDPEFRRGYAHLRTYGLSFEGWLYHTHIADLTDLAKTFPDTTIIFNHLGGPIGIGSWAGRRDEVFAAWKPAVTELAKCPNVVAKVGGIQMVVNGYGWHERDRPPTSDDLLAANEDWYRHTIEQFGPDRCMFESNFPVDKLSCSYNVLWNQFKKLTTGFSADERAAMFHDTAMRVYRLPRV
;
A
#
# COMPACT_ATOMS: atom_id res chain seq x y z
N MET A 1 37.11 29.61 15.57
CA MET A 1 36.11 28.53 15.47
C MET A 1 35.22 28.88 14.28
N GLY A 2 35.53 28.30 13.12
CA GLY A 2 34.94 28.68 11.84
C GLY A 2 33.82 27.77 11.42
N ASP A 3 32.82 28.41 10.97
CA ASP A 3 31.56 27.89 10.47
C ASP A 3 31.77 26.94 9.26
N ILE A 4 31.37 25.66 9.39
CA ILE A 4 31.41 24.70 8.30
C ILE A 4 30.00 24.65 7.66
N THR A 5 29.82 25.47 6.64
CA THR A 5 28.61 25.45 5.85
C THR A 5 28.65 24.32 4.79
N ARG A 6 27.52 23.63 4.62
CA ARG A 6 27.23 22.46 3.74
C ARG A 6 27.54 22.63 2.25
N ARG A 7 28.27 23.66 1.81
CA ARG A 7 28.45 24.00 0.37
C ARG A 7 29.74 23.49 -0.30
N ASN A 8 30.65 22.86 0.43
CA ASN A 8 31.98 22.52 -0.10
C ASN A 8 32.28 21.06 -0.38
N PHE A 9 31.25 20.19 -0.56
CA PHE A 9 31.50 18.77 -0.81
C PHE A 9 31.46 18.34 -2.29
N PHE A 10 31.16 19.23 -3.23
CA PHE A 10 30.93 18.86 -4.64
C PHE A 10 31.94 19.44 -5.67
N ASN A 11 33.15 19.86 -5.28
CA ASN A 11 34.15 20.30 -6.27
C ASN A 11 35.51 19.68 -6.00
N ARG A 12 35.73 18.45 -6.38
CA ARG A 12 37.05 17.89 -6.75
C ARG A 12 36.88 16.55 -7.51
N ALA A 13 36.74 16.62 -8.83
CA ALA A 13 37.17 15.58 -9.75
C ALA A 13 37.45 16.24 -11.08
N GLY A 14 38.68 16.60 -11.31
CA GLY A 14 39.23 17.09 -12.57
C GLY A 14 40.31 16.15 -13.06
N ALA A 15 40.10 15.67 -14.28
CA ALA A 15 41.07 15.29 -15.31
C ALA A 15 42.22 14.33 -14.98
N TYR A 16 42.23 13.16 -15.61
CA TYR A 16 43.36 12.54 -16.31
C TYR A 16 42.82 11.58 -17.38
N GLY A 17 43.21 11.61 -18.44
CA GLY A 17 43.75 11.43 -19.74
C GLY A 17 43.44 10.08 -20.40
N LEU A 18 43.20 10.20 -21.68
CA LEU A 18 42.99 9.23 -22.77
C LEU A 18 43.97 8.02 -22.80
N GLY A 19 43.43 6.87 -23.18
CA GLY A 19 44.21 5.83 -23.87
C GLY A 19 43.67 4.40 -23.73
N GLY A 20 43.17 3.81 -24.82
CA GLY A 20 43.17 2.34 -25.00
C GLY A 20 41.80 1.69 -25.27
N LEU A 21 41.59 1.40 -26.56
CA LEU A 21 40.49 0.62 -27.13
C LEU A 21 40.51 -0.87 -26.67
N ALA A 22 39.30 -1.41 -26.59
CA ALA A 22 38.81 -2.73 -26.93
C ALA A 22 38.14 -3.50 -25.77
N GLY A 23 36.91 -3.92 -25.99
CA GLY A 23 36.21 -4.89 -25.15
C GLY A 23 34.79 -4.47 -24.77
N VAL A 24 33.90 -4.34 -25.76
CA VAL A 24 32.46 -4.15 -25.52
C VAL A 24 31.86 -5.47 -25.09
N SER A 25 31.73 -5.67 -23.80
CA SER A 25 30.76 -6.63 -23.24
C SER A 25 29.60 -5.83 -22.69
N ALA A 26 28.48 -5.88 -23.41
CA ALA A 26 27.23 -5.23 -23.04
C ALA A 26 26.64 -5.91 -21.79
N LEU A 27 26.98 -5.40 -20.63
CA LEU A 27 26.18 -5.59 -19.41
C LEU A 27 25.05 -4.58 -19.45
N HIS A 28 23.93 -4.97 -20.05
CA HIS A 28 22.66 -4.26 -19.86
C HIS A 28 22.24 -4.46 -18.41
N GLY A 29 22.70 -3.59 -17.53
CA GLY A 29 22.16 -3.42 -16.20
C GLY A 29 20.69 -3.00 -16.34
N LEU A 30 19.78 -3.91 -16.01
CA LEU A 30 18.37 -3.62 -15.81
C LEU A 30 18.24 -2.63 -14.65
N ALA A 31 18.31 -1.33 -14.95
CA ALA A 31 17.80 -0.32 -14.05
C ALA A 31 16.28 -0.58 -13.91
N PRO A 32 15.74 -0.68 -12.68
CA PRO A 32 14.33 -0.96 -12.51
C PRO A 32 13.50 0.15 -13.14
N ARG A 33 12.67 -0.20 -14.10
CA ARG A 33 11.70 0.65 -14.79
C ARG A 33 10.53 1.09 -13.89
N ALA A 34 10.69 1.04 -12.57
CA ALA A 34 9.74 1.51 -11.56
C ALA A 34 9.50 3.04 -11.59
N MET A 35 10.11 3.78 -12.54
CA MET A 35 10.08 5.24 -12.54
C MET A 35 8.91 5.89 -13.29
N ALA A 36 8.07 5.16 -13.99
CA ALA A 36 7.02 5.81 -14.79
C ALA A 36 5.80 6.30 -13.98
N ALA A 37 5.54 5.73 -12.80
CA ALA A 37 4.51 6.23 -11.88
C ALA A 37 4.99 7.39 -10.97
N ALA A 38 6.27 7.76 -11.04
CA ALA A 38 6.90 8.75 -10.16
C ALA A 38 6.62 10.21 -10.56
N ALA A 39 5.93 10.45 -11.67
CA ALA A 39 5.82 11.79 -12.25
C ALA A 39 4.61 12.61 -11.75
N VAL A 40 3.62 11.99 -11.08
CA VAL A 40 2.44 12.73 -10.62
C VAL A 40 2.56 12.96 -9.12
N GLN A 41 2.71 14.23 -8.74
CA GLN A 41 2.71 14.66 -7.33
C GLN A 41 1.32 15.09 -6.91
N PRO A 42 0.95 14.91 -5.63
CA PRO A 42 -0.22 15.56 -5.07
C PRO A 42 -0.09 17.09 -5.20
N ARG A 43 -1.14 17.73 -5.70
CA ARG A 43 -1.22 19.19 -5.85
C ARG A 43 -1.86 19.77 -4.60
N LEU A 44 -1.05 20.22 -3.64
CA LEU A 44 -1.55 20.72 -2.35
C LEU A 44 -2.45 21.95 -2.50
N ASP A 45 -2.13 22.85 -3.44
CA ASP A 45 -2.94 24.02 -3.80
C ASP A 45 -4.33 23.63 -4.35
N TRP A 46 -4.40 22.53 -5.07
CA TRP A 46 -5.65 21.99 -5.59
C TRP A 46 -6.41 21.24 -4.49
N LEU A 47 -5.74 20.41 -3.68
CA LEU A 47 -6.37 19.69 -2.57
C LEU A 47 -7.01 20.63 -1.55
N SER A 48 -6.41 21.81 -1.29
CA SER A 48 -6.96 22.81 -0.37
C SER A 48 -8.24 23.51 -0.85
N ARG A 49 -8.65 23.30 -2.11
CA ARG A 49 -9.91 23.86 -2.65
C ARG A 49 -11.16 23.14 -2.14
N THR A 50 -11.00 21.96 -1.53
CA THR A 50 -12.07 21.24 -0.85
C THR A 50 -11.68 21.08 0.60
N ASP A 51 -12.26 21.94 1.44
CA ASP A 51 -12.07 21.96 2.90
C ASP A 51 -13.39 21.53 3.57
N GLU A 52 -13.28 20.56 4.46
CA GLU A 52 -14.40 20.04 5.25
C GLU A 52 -14.00 19.97 6.72
N ALA A 53 -14.92 20.25 7.62
CA ALA A 53 -14.71 19.93 9.03
C ALA A 53 -14.61 18.41 9.21
N ALA A 54 -13.68 17.96 10.05
CA ALA A 54 -13.59 16.54 10.38
C ALA A 54 -14.84 16.07 11.12
N ILE A 55 -15.46 15.01 10.62
CA ILE A 55 -16.61 14.36 11.25
C ILE A 55 -16.07 13.49 12.38
N GLU A 56 -16.67 13.58 13.58
CA GLU A 56 -16.28 12.79 14.75
C GLU A 56 -14.75 12.69 14.91
N PRO A 57 -14.05 13.82 15.13
CA PRO A 57 -12.60 13.88 15.14
C PRO A 57 -11.96 12.99 16.22
N GLU A 58 -12.73 12.66 17.30
CA GLU A 58 -12.26 11.85 18.42
C GLU A 58 -12.36 10.33 18.18
N LEU A 59 -13.02 9.88 17.11
CA LEU A 59 -13.15 8.44 16.82
C LEU A 59 -11.77 7.82 16.60
N PRO A 60 -11.35 6.82 17.40
CA PRO A 60 -10.03 6.21 17.24
C PRO A 60 -9.87 5.53 15.89
N ILE A 61 -8.74 5.75 15.26
CA ILE A 61 -8.39 5.18 13.94
C ILE A 61 -7.04 4.49 14.00
N ILE A 62 -6.95 3.32 13.40
CA ILE A 62 -5.69 2.74 12.93
C ILE A 62 -5.75 2.74 11.41
N ASP A 63 -4.83 3.45 10.77
CA ASP A 63 -4.69 3.42 9.31
C ASP A 63 -3.79 2.25 8.90
N PRO A 64 -4.34 1.14 8.35
CA PRO A 64 -3.58 -0.07 8.09
C PRO A 64 -2.86 -0.05 6.74
N HIS A 65 -2.80 1.10 6.04
CA HIS A 65 -2.14 1.14 4.74
C HIS A 65 -1.70 2.55 4.35
N HIS A 66 -0.44 2.80 4.51
CA HIS A 66 0.21 3.95 3.90
C HIS A 66 1.60 3.58 3.39
N HIS A 67 2.21 4.49 2.63
CA HIS A 67 3.55 4.36 2.10
C HIS A 67 4.42 5.55 2.52
N LEU A 68 5.73 5.36 2.47
CA LEU A 68 6.70 6.42 2.68
C LEU A 68 7.79 6.33 1.60
N TRP A 69 8.10 7.43 0.96
CA TRP A 69 9.16 7.49 -0.04
C TRP A 69 9.78 8.89 -0.17
N ASP A 70 11.02 8.90 -0.63
CA ASP A 70 11.70 10.11 -1.09
C ASP A 70 12.20 9.85 -2.51
N ARG A 71 11.40 10.26 -3.49
CA ARG A 71 11.65 10.10 -4.92
C ARG A 71 11.90 11.47 -5.54
N PRO A 72 12.70 11.58 -6.61
CA PRO A 72 12.90 12.86 -7.29
C PRO A 72 11.57 13.53 -7.62
N GLY A 73 11.34 14.69 -6.98
CA GLY A 73 10.12 15.47 -7.17
C GLY A 73 8.85 14.91 -6.52
N ASN A 74 8.91 13.82 -5.79
CA ASN A 74 7.76 13.24 -5.08
C ASN A 74 8.22 12.66 -3.74
N ARG A 75 8.11 13.45 -2.67
CA ARG A 75 8.47 13.05 -1.31
C ARG A 75 7.22 12.94 -0.45
N TYR A 76 7.14 11.86 0.34
CA TYR A 76 6.15 11.69 1.40
C TYR A 76 6.79 10.91 2.55
N MET A 77 7.01 11.58 3.66
CA MET A 77 7.74 11.05 4.80
C MET A 77 6.91 11.21 6.09
N LEU A 78 7.52 10.97 7.24
CA LEU A 78 6.83 11.04 8.54
C LEU A 78 6.12 12.37 8.78
N GLU A 79 6.79 13.47 8.44
CA GLU A 79 6.24 14.82 8.65
C GLU A 79 4.99 15.05 7.82
N ASP A 80 5.00 14.59 6.54
CA ASP A 80 3.86 14.71 5.64
C ASP A 80 2.69 13.84 6.11
N LEU A 81 2.98 12.63 6.62
CA LEU A 81 1.97 11.74 7.20
C LEU A 81 1.36 12.33 8.47
N VAL A 82 2.16 12.92 9.35
CA VAL A 82 1.69 13.58 10.56
C VAL A 82 0.79 14.77 10.21
N GLU A 83 1.18 15.59 9.22
CA GLU A 83 0.35 16.70 8.74
C GLU A 83 -1.01 16.21 8.20
N ASP A 84 -1.03 15.17 7.40
CA ASP A 84 -2.27 14.62 6.83
C ASP A 84 -3.22 14.05 7.90
N THR A 85 -2.68 13.43 8.94
CA THR A 85 -3.48 12.68 9.94
C THR A 85 -4.04 13.56 11.07
N GLN A 86 -3.56 14.78 11.25
CA GLN A 86 -3.84 15.60 12.45
C GLN A 86 -5.30 16.04 12.62
N THR A 87 -6.14 15.94 11.59
CA THR A 87 -7.57 16.29 11.68
C THR A 87 -8.41 15.18 12.30
N HIS A 88 -7.87 13.97 12.44
CA HIS A 88 -8.55 12.81 12.98
C HIS A 88 -7.73 12.16 14.10
N ASN A 89 -8.37 11.38 14.97
CA ASN A 89 -7.71 10.65 16.05
C ASN A 89 -7.01 9.37 15.53
N VAL A 90 -6.03 9.54 14.65
CA VAL A 90 -5.20 8.44 14.17
C VAL A 90 -4.22 8.04 15.24
N ARG A 91 -4.41 6.86 15.80
CA ARG A 91 -3.59 6.33 16.91
C ARG A 91 -2.33 5.63 16.42
N GLN A 92 -2.48 4.81 15.39
CA GLN A 92 -1.40 4.00 14.83
C GLN A 92 -1.54 3.88 13.32
N THR A 93 -0.42 3.56 12.66
CA THR A 93 -0.44 3.24 11.23
C THR A 93 0.35 1.97 10.91
N VAL A 94 0.01 1.33 9.78
CA VAL A 94 0.78 0.22 9.21
C VAL A 94 1.37 0.65 7.88
N PHE A 95 2.68 0.56 7.78
CA PHE A 95 3.39 0.78 6.53
C PHE A 95 3.26 -0.45 5.62
N VAL A 96 3.07 -0.22 4.33
CA VAL A 96 3.08 -1.27 3.30
C VAL A 96 4.14 -0.95 2.25
N GLU A 97 4.89 -1.97 1.82
CA GLU A 97 5.98 -1.86 0.85
C GLU A 97 5.60 -1.00 -0.38
N CYS A 98 6.57 -0.26 -0.91
CA CYS A 98 6.40 0.57 -2.10
C CYS A 98 7.66 0.67 -2.97
N SER A 99 8.60 -0.24 -2.79
CA SER A 99 9.92 -0.28 -3.46
C SER A 99 10.76 0.95 -3.15
N SER A 100 10.74 1.40 -1.90
CA SER A 100 11.50 2.56 -1.42
C SER A 100 12.72 2.11 -0.64
N MET A 101 13.83 2.84 -0.75
CA MET A 101 15.04 2.67 0.08
C MET A 101 15.63 1.24 0.10
N TYR A 102 15.55 0.52 -1.01
CA TYR A 102 16.21 -0.78 -1.14
C TYR A 102 17.73 -0.63 -1.00
N ARG A 103 18.39 -1.62 -0.41
CA ARG A 103 19.87 -1.62 -0.30
C ARG A 103 20.49 -1.50 -1.68
N ALA A 104 21.51 -0.66 -1.79
CA ALA A 104 22.24 -0.43 -3.06
C ALA A 104 23.11 -1.64 -3.47
N GLY A 105 23.54 -2.44 -2.50
CA GLY A 105 24.43 -3.60 -2.71
C GLY A 105 23.97 -4.83 -1.93
N GLY A 106 24.72 -5.91 -2.07
CA GLY A 106 24.42 -7.22 -1.50
C GLY A 106 23.66 -8.13 -2.48
N PRO A 107 23.25 -9.33 -2.04
CA PRO A 107 22.42 -10.22 -2.84
C PRO A 107 21.11 -9.56 -3.26
N ASP A 108 20.71 -9.71 -4.51
CA ASP A 108 19.55 -9.02 -5.08
C ASP A 108 18.26 -9.29 -4.29
N GLU A 109 18.08 -10.53 -3.87
CA GLU A 109 16.89 -10.94 -3.09
C GLU A 109 16.82 -10.31 -1.70
N LEU A 110 17.96 -9.89 -1.13
CA LEU A 110 18.03 -9.21 0.18
C LEU A 110 17.96 -7.69 0.10
N ARG A 111 17.99 -7.10 -1.08
CA ARG A 111 17.94 -5.63 -1.23
C ARG A 111 16.65 -5.03 -0.68
N VAL A 112 15.55 -5.77 -0.76
CA VAL A 112 14.24 -5.38 -0.22
C VAL A 112 14.24 -5.10 1.28
N VAL A 113 15.18 -5.69 2.04
CA VAL A 113 15.31 -5.50 3.49
C VAL A 113 15.63 -4.05 3.86
N GLY A 114 16.29 -3.30 2.96
CA GLY A 114 16.58 -1.89 3.17
C GLY A 114 15.35 -1.03 3.40
N GLU A 115 14.21 -1.36 2.76
CA GLU A 115 12.94 -0.68 3.02
C GLU A 115 12.45 -0.91 4.45
N THR A 116 12.53 -2.13 4.97
CA THR A 116 12.16 -2.44 6.35
C THR A 116 13.09 -1.75 7.36
N GLU A 117 14.40 -1.70 7.10
CA GLU A 117 15.39 -0.97 7.92
C GLU A 117 15.06 0.54 7.97
N PHE A 118 14.75 1.13 6.83
CA PHE A 118 14.33 2.51 6.72
C PHE A 118 13.07 2.78 7.55
N VAL A 119 12.02 1.99 7.35
CA VAL A 119 10.73 2.18 8.03
C VAL A 119 10.83 1.91 9.54
N GLN A 120 11.68 0.96 9.96
CA GLN A 120 11.99 0.74 11.38
C GLN A 120 12.61 2.01 12.01
N GLY A 121 13.46 2.73 11.26
CA GLY A 121 14.00 4.02 11.70
C GLY A 121 12.92 5.08 11.85
N VAL A 122 11.99 5.18 10.89
CA VAL A 122 10.84 6.10 10.95
C VAL A 122 9.92 5.77 12.13
N ALA A 123 9.64 4.48 12.35
CA ALA A 123 8.87 4.04 13.51
C ALA A 123 9.52 4.43 14.85
N ALA A 124 10.85 4.38 14.93
CA ALA A 124 11.59 4.83 16.10
C ALA A 124 11.51 6.36 16.31
N MET A 125 11.56 7.14 15.21
CA MET A 125 11.33 8.59 15.25
C MET A 125 9.94 8.90 15.82
N SER A 126 8.89 8.27 15.30
CA SER A 126 7.53 8.47 15.80
C SER A 126 7.36 8.04 17.26
N ALA A 127 7.98 6.94 17.66
CA ALA A 127 7.91 6.43 19.03
C ALA A 127 8.58 7.34 20.06
N SER A 128 9.45 8.28 19.64
CA SER A 128 10.09 9.27 20.54
C SER A 128 9.10 10.26 21.15
N GLY A 129 7.90 10.40 20.57
CA GLY A 129 6.90 11.41 20.96
C GLY A 129 7.15 12.81 20.41
N LEU A 130 8.26 13.05 19.72
CA LEU A 130 8.58 14.37 19.13
C LEU A 130 7.67 14.75 17.96
N TYR A 131 6.96 13.78 17.38
CA TYR A 131 6.06 13.94 16.24
C TYR A 131 4.57 13.85 16.65
N GLY A 132 4.25 14.03 17.93
CA GLY A 132 2.89 13.96 18.47
C GLY A 132 2.52 12.58 19.03
N ASP A 133 1.22 12.35 19.21
CA ASP A 133 0.69 11.16 19.90
C ASP A 133 0.46 9.97 18.96
N MET A 134 0.32 10.21 17.66
CA MET A 134 0.23 9.12 16.67
C MET A 134 1.52 8.29 16.66
N ARG A 135 1.38 6.98 16.55
CA ARG A 135 2.51 6.05 16.39
C ARG A 135 2.53 5.51 14.97
N ALA A 136 3.37 6.10 14.14
CA ALA A 136 3.54 5.68 12.74
C ALA A 136 4.29 4.35 12.64
N CYS A 137 3.91 3.55 11.65
CA CYS A 137 4.58 2.30 11.27
C CYS A 137 4.71 1.30 12.43
N THR A 138 3.67 1.18 13.28
CA THR A 138 3.64 0.19 14.38
C THR A 138 3.52 -1.23 13.83
N GLY A 139 3.02 -1.41 12.61
CA GLY A 139 3.13 -2.60 11.78
C GLY A 139 3.88 -2.28 10.49
N ILE A 140 4.66 -3.24 10.00
CA ILE A 140 5.40 -3.14 8.74
C ILE A 140 5.08 -4.36 7.89
N VAL A 141 4.63 -4.11 6.66
CA VAL A 141 4.47 -5.10 5.62
C VAL A 141 5.56 -4.83 4.57
N GLY A 142 6.52 -5.72 4.47
CA GLY A 142 7.63 -5.58 3.53
C GLY A 142 7.44 -6.38 2.25
N SER A 143 8.43 -6.35 1.38
CA SER A 143 8.47 -7.11 0.13
C SER A 143 9.33 -8.37 0.27
N ALA A 144 8.90 -9.46 -0.38
CA ALA A 144 9.73 -10.63 -0.64
C ALA A 144 9.27 -11.27 -1.95
N ASP A 145 10.20 -11.72 -2.79
CA ASP A 145 9.84 -12.45 -4.01
C ASP A 145 9.53 -13.92 -3.68
N LEU A 146 8.24 -14.22 -3.55
CA LEU A 146 7.76 -15.56 -3.22
C LEU A 146 8.06 -16.60 -4.32
N ARG A 147 8.38 -16.16 -5.56
CA ARG A 147 8.82 -17.07 -6.65
C ARG A 147 10.18 -17.70 -6.38
N LEU A 148 10.89 -17.23 -5.38
CA LEU A 148 12.12 -17.90 -4.92
C LEU A 148 11.86 -19.31 -4.35
N GLY A 149 10.58 -19.69 -4.16
CA GLY A 149 10.22 -20.96 -3.51
C GLY A 149 10.87 -21.05 -2.13
N ASP A 150 11.49 -22.19 -1.80
CA ASP A 150 12.14 -22.39 -0.49
C ASP A 150 13.29 -21.41 -0.20
N ARG A 151 13.89 -20.81 -1.24
CA ARG A 151 14.95 -19.80 -1.08
C ARG A 151 14.45 -18.45 -0.54
N VAL A 152 13.14 -18.28 -0.34
CA VAL A 152 12.59 -17.08 0.29
C VAL A 152 12.85 -17.03 1.80
N ALA A 153 13.06 -18.17 2.45
CA ALA A 153 13.22 -18.25 3.90
C ALA A 153 14.29 -17.29 4.45
N PRO A 154 15.52 -17.22 3.93
CA PRO A 154 16.53 -16.24 4.38
C PRO A 154 16.10 -14.79 4.21
N VAL A 155 15.28 -14.47 3.19
CA VAL A 155 14.74 -13.11 2.98
C VAL A 155 13.75 -12.77 4.08
N LEU A 156 12.84 -13.69 4.41
CA LEU A 156 11.86 -13.50 5.49
C LEU A 156 12.55 -13.35 6.85
N GLU A 157 13.56 -14.16 7.12
CA GLU A 157 14.37 -14.08 8.34
C GLU A 157 15.08 -12.72 8.44
N ALA A 158 15.67 -12.23 7.35
CA ALA A 158 16.33 -10.92 7.31
C ALA A 158 15.33 -9.77 7.51
N GLN A 159 14.14 -9.85 6.93
CA GLN A 159 13.04 -8.90 7.15
C GLN A 159 12.63 -8.84 8.62
N ILE A 160 12.43 -10.01 9.24
CA ILE A 160 12.08 -10.12 10.67
C ILE A 160 13.21 -9.58 11.54
N ALA A 161 14.46 -9.90 11.23
CA ALA A 161 15.63 -9.41 11.97
C ALA A 161 15.77 -7.89 11.90
N ALA A 162 15.44 -7.27 10.75
CA ALA A 162 15.46 -5.82 10.57
C ALA A 162 14.40 -5.10 11.43
N SER A 163 13.27 -5.73 11.71
CA SER A 163 12.21 -5.16 12.54
C SER A 163 11.42 -6.23 13.32
N PRO A 164 12.02 -6.86 14.36
CA PRO A 164 11.43 -8.03 15.03
C PRO A 164 10.07 -7.77 15.66
N GLN A 165 9.84 -6.55 16.12
CA GLN A 165 8.61 -6.19 16.85
C GLN A 165 7.53 -5.61 15.94
N ARG A 166 7.85 -5.23 14.68
CA ARG A 166 6.91 -4.54 13.79
C ARG A 166 6.67 -5.24 12.47
N PHE A 167 7.57 -6.10 12.01
CA PHE A 167 7.37 -6.86 10.77
C PHE A 167 6.20 -7.84 10.93
N ARG A 168 5.16 -7.71 10.09
CA ARG A 168 3.89 -8.42 10.26
C ARG A 168 3.46 -9.23 9.06
N GLY A 169 3.93 -8.88 7.88
CA GLY A 169 3.48 -9.52 6.66
C GLY A 169 4.34 -9.18 5.47
N VAL A 170 3.96 -9.78 4.35
CA VAL A 170 4.61 -9.61 3.05
C VAL A 170 3.57 -9.21 2.01
N ARG A 171 3.90 -8.23 1.17
CA ARG A 171 3.22 -7.98 -0.07
C ARG A 171 4.11 -8.39 -1.25
N HIS A 172 3.62 -9.31 -2.05
CA HIS A 172 4.14 -9.59 -3.38
C HIS A 172 3.08 -9.13 -4.39
N ARG A 173 3.46 -8.20 -5.27
CA ARG A 173 2.51 -7.63 -6.22
C ARG A 173 2.03 -8.69 -7.19
N ALA A 174 0.71 -8.85 -7.28
CA ALA A 174 0.04 -9.77 -8.21
C ALA A 174 -0.91 -9.02 -9.16
N ALA A 175 -0.84 -7.68 -9.18
CA ALA A 175 -1.64 -6.84 -10.05
C ALA A 175 -1.11 -6.94 -11.48
N TRP A 176 -1.76 -7.78 -12.28
CA TRP A 176 -1.47 -7.93 -13.70
C TRP A 176 -2.64 -7.43 -14.54
N ALA A 177 -2.34 -6.70 -15.59
CA ALA A 177 -3.26 -6.37 -16.66
C ALA A 177 -2.50 -6.33 -17.98
N ASP A 178 -3.20 -6.66 -19.07
CA ASP A 178 -2.65 -6.51 -20.41
C ASP A 178 -2.21 -5.04 -20.61
N SER A 179 -1.03 -4.82 -21.18
CA SER A 179 -0.48 -3.49 -21.44
C SER A 179 -1.35 -2.63 -22.37
N THR A 180 -2.22 -3.25 -23.15
CA THR A 180 -3.24 -2.56 -23.94
C THR A 180 -4.43 -2.08 -23.09
N VAL A 181 -4.61 -2.69 -21.91
CA VAL A 181 -5.68 -2.34 -20.96
C VAL A 181 -5.23 -1.23 -20.02
N VAL A 182 -4.02 -1.36 -19.47
CA VAL A 182 -3.44 -0.36 -18.55
C VAL A 182 -2.03 -0.02 -19.01
N PRO A 183 -1.85 1.02 -19.85
CA PRO A 183 -0.54 1.45 -20.27
C PRO A 183 0.35 1.81 -19.08
N ASN A 184 1.63 1.43 -19.15
CA ASN A 184 2.66 1.76 -18.17
C ASN A 184 2.53 1.11 -16.79
N LEU A 185 1.69 0.08 -16.61
CA LEU A 185 1.84 -0.77 -15.44
C LEU A 185 3.18 -1.52 -15.52
N PRO A 186 3.92 -1.63 -14.42
CA PRO A 186 5.07 -2.52 -14.37
C PRO A 186 4.62 -3.94 -14.75
N ALA A 187 5.23 -4.53 -15.76
CA ALA A 187 4.99 -5.93 -16.14
C ALA A 187 5.69 -6.90 -15.17
N ASP A 188 5.74 -6.56 -13.89
CA ASP A 188 6.54 -7.24 -12.88
C ASP A 188 5.86 -8.48 -12.32
N ALA A 189 4.56 -8.62 -12.54
CA ALA A 189 3.81 -9.80 -12.14
C ALA A 189 3.36 -10.58 -13.38
N PRO A 190 3.72 -11.85 -13.54
CA PRO A 190 3.11 -12.72 -14.53
C PRO A 190 1.60 -12.84 -14.28
N GLN A 191 0.85 -13.02 -15.35
CA GLN A 191 -0.57 -13.35 -15.23
C GLN A 191 -0.72 -14.62 -14.37
N HIS A 192 -1.71 -14.65 -13.49
CA HIS A 192 -2.00 -15.80 -12.61
C HIS A 192 -0.83 -16.19 -11.68
N ILE A 193 0.03 -15.26 -11.27
CA ILE A 193 1.17 -15.53 -10.39
C ILE A 193 0.78 -16.27 -9.09
N LEU A 194 -0.43 -16.01 -8.56
CA LEU A 194 -0.92 -16.66 -7.34
C LEU A 194 -1.19 -18.17 -7.53
N LEU A 195 -1.25 -18.64 -8.79
CA LEU A 195 -1.38 -20.06 -9.13
C LEU A 195 -0.03 -20.72 -9.43
N ASP A 196 1.05 -19.95 -9.54
CA ASP A 196 2.39 -20.45 -9.84
C ASP A 196 2.91 -21.38 -8.73
N PRO A 197 3.41 -22.60 -9.05
CA PRO A 197 3.86 -23.55 -8.04
C PRO A 197 5.07 -23.06 -7.21
N GLU A 198 6.01 -22.31 -7.79
CA GLU A 198 7.15 -21.76 -7.06
C GLU A 198 6.71 -20.65 -6.13
N PHE A 199 5.80 -19.76 -6.60
CA PHE A 199 5.18 -18.76 -5.75
C PHE A 199 4.51 -19.41 -4.54
N ARG A 200 3.69 -20.46 -4.74
CA ARG A 200 2.98 -21.17 -3.68
C ARG A 200 3.92 -21.87 -2.70
N ARG A 201 5.05 -22.39 -3.20
CA ARG A 201 6.11 -22.95 -2.35
C ARG A 201 6.69 -21.88 -1.42
N GLY A 202 7.04 -20.71 -1.96
CA GLY A 202 7.50 -19.58 -1.16
C GLY A 202 6.42 -19.03 -0.22
N TYR A 203 5.17 -18.98 -0.68
CA TYR A 203 4.03 -18.55 0.13
C TYR A 203 3.82 -19.41 1.38
N ALA A 204 4.02 -20.71 1.28
CA ALA A 204 3.87 -21.65 2.39
C ALA A 204 4.77 -21.30 3.60
N HIS A 205 5.92 -20.66 3.37
CA HIS A 205 6.82 -20.20 4.44
C HIS A 205 6.20 -19.11 5.31
N LEU A 206 5.24 -18.31 4.82
CA LEU A 206 4.61 -17.24 5.59
C LEU A 206 3.96 -17.78 6.88
N ARG A 207 3.31 -18.93 6.82
CA ARG A 207 2.75 -19.60 8.00
C ARG A 207 3.82 -19.92 9.05
N THR A 208 4.97 -20.47 8.61
CA THR A 208 6.08 -20.84 9.50
C THR A 208 6.57 -19.66 10.32
N TYR A 209 6.62 -18.48 9.71
CA TYR A 209 7.07 -17.24 10.35
C TYR A 209 5.92 -16.42 10.97
N GLY A 210 4.67 -16.90 10.90
CA GLY A 210 3.50 -16.19 11.43
C GLY A 210 3.23 -14.86 10.73
N LEU A 211 3.55 -14.77 9.42
CA LEU A 211 3.38 -13.59 8.59
C LEU A 211 2.06 -13.64 7.83
N SER A 212 1.43 -12.48 7.64
CA SER A 212 0.29 -12.31 6.76
C SER A 212 0.73 -12.04 5.31
N PHE A 213 -0.19 -12.23 4.38
CA PHE A 213 -0.03 -11.88 2.97
C PHE A 213 -0.96 -10.74 2.56
N GLU A 214 -0.41 -9.68 1.96
CA GLU A 214 -1.19 -8.58 1.38
C GLU A 214 -1.46 -8.88 -0.09
N GLY A 215 -2.72 -9.17 -0.41
CA GLY A 215 -3.17 -9.53 -1.74
C GLY A 215 -3.50 -8.28 -2.57
N TRP A 216 -2.49 -7.67 -3.22
CA TRP A 216 -2.68 -6.60 -4.18
C TRP A 216 -2.76 -7.15 -5.60
N LEU A 217 -3.95 -7.06 -6.19
CA LEU A 217 -4.28 -7.56 -7.53
C LEU A 217 -5.39 -6.71 -8.15
N TYR A 218 -5.67 -6.90 -9.45
CA TYR A 218 -6.85 -6.32 -10.09
C TYR A 218 -8.05 -7.25 -10.02
N HIS A 219 -9.25 -6.67 -10.16
CA HIS A 219 -10.52 -7.37 -10.04
C HIS A 219 -10.66 -8.63 -10.91
N THR A 220 -9.94 -8.69 -12.02
CA THR A 220 -9.91 -9.83 -12.95
C THR A 220 -9.24 -11.08 -12.37
N HIS A 221 -8.52 -10.96 -11.25
CA HIS A 221 -7.73 -12.04 -10.62
C HIS A 221 -8.19 -12.38 -9.19
N ILE A 222 -9.37 -11.91 -8.76
CA ILE A 222 -9.90 -12.23 -7.41
C ILE A 222 -10.10 -13.75 -7.25
N ALA A 223 -10.44 -14.47 -8.32
CA ALA A 223 -10.56 -15.93 -8.30
C ALA A 223 -9.24 -16.63 -7.93
N ASP A 224 -8.08 -16.12 -8.39
CA ASP A 224 -6.77 -16.67 -8.06
C ASP A 224 -6.46 -16.50 -6.56
N LEU A 225 -6.85 -15.35 -5.98
CA LEU A 225 -6.70 -15.10 -4.55
C LEU A 225 -7.62 -16.00 -3.73
N THR A 226 -8.82 -16.27 -4.23
CA THR A 226 -9.77 -17.20 -3.60
C THR A 226 -9.21 -18.63 -3.58
N ASP A 227 -8.60 -19.06 -4.68
CA ASP A 227 -7.94 -20.36 -4.76
C ASP A 227 -6.73 -20.45 -3.79
N LEU A 228 -5.90 -19.39 -3.74
CA LEU A 228 -4.80 -19.30 -2.78
C LEU A 228 -5.30 -19.38 -1.34
N ALA A 229 -6.38 -18.65 -0.99
CA ALA A 229 -6.96 -18.65 0.34
C ALA A 229 -7.48 -20.02 0.77
N LYS A 230 -8.11 -20.74 -0.16
CA LYS A 230 -8.61 -22.12 0.06
C LYS A 230 -7.47 -23.12 0.21
N THR A 231 -6.37 -22.91 -0.55
CA THR A 231 -5.20 -23.79 -0.51
C THR A 231 -4.40 -23.64 0.79
N PHE A 232 -4.35 -22.42 1.34
CA PHE A 232 -3.56 -22.08 2.53
C PHE A 232 -4.45 -21.47 3.64
N PRO A 233 -5.37 -22.24 4.22
CA PRO A 233 -6.37 -21.71 5.15
C PRO A 233 -5.79 -21.19 6.47
N ASP A 234 -4.57 -21.57 6.82
CA ASP A 234 -3.90 -21.17 8.05
C ASP A 234 -3.06 -19.88 7.91
N THR A 235 -3.00 -19.29 6.71
CA THR A 235 -2.30 -18.02 6.47
C THR A 235 -3.31 -16.91 6.32
N THR A 236 -3.20 -15.85 7.12
CA THR A 236 -4.06 -14.68 6.99
C THR A 236 -3.74 -13.93 5.71
N ILE A 237 -4.75 -13.70 4.88
CA ILE A 237 -4.70 -12.90 3.67
C ILE A 237 -5.43 -11.58 3.90
N ILE A 238 -4.81 -10.48 3.53
CA ILE A 238 -5.42 -9.16 3.53
C ILE A 238 -5.72 -8.76 2.09
N PHE A 239 -7.00 -8.65 1.74
CA PHE A 239 -7.49 -8.27 0.43
C PHE A 239 -7.38 -6.76 0.27
N ASN A 240 -6.41 -6.28 -0.55
CA ASN A 240 -6.12 -4.86 -0.72
C ASN A 240 -7.04 -4.19 -1.72
N HIS A 241 -7.46 -2.96 -1.40
CA HIS A 241 -8.07 -2.01 -2.34
C HIS A 241 -9.25 -2.59 -3.13
N LEU A 242 -10.05 -3.45 -2.47
CA LEU A 242 -11.21 -4.14 -3.09
C LEU A 242 -10.83 -4.92 -4.37
N GLY A 243 -9.59 -5.39 -4.48
CA GLY A 243 -9.09 -6.04 -5.69
C GLY A 243 -8.99 -5.09 -6.88
N GLY A 244 -8.61 -3.83 -6.65
CA GLY A 244 -8.27 -2.82 -7.64
C GLY A 244 -9.18 -2.79 -8.87
N PRO A 245 -10.47 -2.38 -8.74
CA PRO A 245 -11.36 -2.29 -9.90
C PRO A 245 -10.77 -1.37 -10.97
N ILE A 246 -10.51 -1.88 -12.18
CA ILE A 246 -9.93 -1.10 -13.28
C ILE A 246 -11.03 -0.26 -13.94
N GLY A 247 -10.78 1.06 -14.09
CA GLY A 247 -11.69 1.99 -14.75
C GLY A 247 -11.06 2.79 -15.88
N ILE A 248 -9.85 2.39 -16.35
CA ILE A 248 -9.09 3.07 -17.42
C ILE A 248 -8.81 2.11 -18.58
N GLY A 249 -8.24 2.63 -19.66
CA GLY A 249 -7.93 1.85 -20.84
C GLY A 249 -9.19 1.27 -21.47
N SER A 250 -9.21 -0.02 -21.79
CA SER A 250 -10.38 -0.70 -22.35
C SER A 250 -11.54 -0.86 -21.36
N TRP A 251 -11.34 -0.58 -20.08
CA TRP A 251 -12.37 -0.58 -19.03
C TRP A 251 -12.99 0.81 -18.78
N ALA A 252 -12.47 1.84 -19.46
CA ALA A 252 -13.00 3.20 -19.32
C ALA A 252 -14.48 3.24 -19.70
N GLY A 253 -15.32 3.85 -18.85
CA GLY A 253 -16.76 3.95 -19.06
C GLY A 253 -17.56 2.65 -18.85
N ARG A 254 -16.91 1.55 -18.41
CA ARG A 254 -17.54 0.23 -18.22
C ARG A 254 -17.68 -0.15 -16.74
N ARG A 255 -17.88 0.84 -15.87
CA ARG A 255 -17.88 0.64 -14.41
C ARG A 255 -18.94 -0.36 -13.94
N ASP A 256 -20.15 -0.35 -14.56
CA ASP A 256 -21.22 -1.26 -14.21
C ASP A 256 -20.89 -2.72 -14.58
N GLU A 257 -20.19 -2.94 -15.69
CA GLU A 257 -19.71 -4.26 -16.07
C GLU A 257 -18.62 -4.76 -15.11
N VAL A 258 -17.69 -3.87 -14.73
CA VAL A 258 -16.65 -4.19 -13.73
C VAL A 258 -17.30 -4.56 -12.41
N PHE A 259 -18.28 -3.76 -11.94
CA PHE A 259 -19.01 -4.05 -10.70
C PHE A 259 -19.77 -5.38 -10.76
N ALA A 260 -20.47 -5.64 -11.86
CA ALA A 260 -21.21 -6.89 -12.06
C ALA A 260 -20.31 -8.14 -12.04
N ALA A 261 -19.08 -8.04 -12.57
CA ALA A 261 -18.09 -9.13 -12.54
C ALA A 261 -17.42 -9.24 -11.16
N TRP A 262 -17.09 -8.10 -10.52
CA TRP A 262 -16.41 -8.03 -9.25
C TRP A 262 -17.27 -8.54 -8.08
N LYS A 263 -18.55 -8.21 -8.07
CA LYS A 263 -19.48 -8.51 -6.97
C LYS A 263 -19.53 -9.98 -6.59
N PRO A 264 -19.79 -10.93 -7.52
CA PRO A 264 -19.80 -12.36 -7.20
C PRO A 264 -18.40 -12.89 -6.81
N ALA A 265 -17.32 -12.34 -7.39
CA ALA A 265 -15.96 -12.76 -7.07
C ALA A 265 -15.60 -12.40 -5.61
N VAL A 266 -15.98 -11.22 -5.13
CA VAL A 266 -15.80 -10.81 -3.73
C VAL A 266 -16.67 -11.63 -2.79
N THR A 267 -17.91 -11.95 -3.19
CA THR A 267 -18.78 -12.84 -2.41
C THR A 267 -18.15 -14.23 -2.21
N GLU A 268 -17.50 -14.79 -3.24
CA GLU A 268 -16.80 -16.08 -3.12
C GLU A 268 -15.54 -15.96 -2.24
N LEU A 269 -14.75 -14.90 -2.39
CA LEU A 269 -13.56 -14.66 -1.57
C LEU A 269 -13.93 -14.52 -0.09
N ALA A 270 -15.02 -13.84 0.23
CA ALA A 270 -15.48 -13.61 1.60
C ALA A 270 -15.86 -14.90 2.35
N LYS A 271 -16.14 -16.00 1.63
CA LYS A 271 -16.37 -17.32 2.24
C LYS A 271 -15.11 -17.92 2.85
N CYS A 272 -13.92 -17.41 2.51
CA CYS A 272 -12.66 -17.85 3.08
C CYS A 272 -12.44 -17.16 4.43
N PRO A 273 -12.46 -17.89 5.57
CA PRO A 273 -12.42 -17.28 6.90
C PRO A 273 -11.06 -16.65 7.23
N ASN A 274 -10.02 -17.04 6.52
CA ASN A 274 -8.66 -16.51 6.64
C ASN A 274 -8.43 -15.22 5.85
N VAL A 275 -9.47 -14.65 5.20
CA VAL A 275 -9.36 -13.41 4.43
C VAL A 275 -10.02 -12.27 5.18
N VAL A 276 -9.31 -11.15 5.26
CA VAL A 276 -9.75 -9.85 5.81
C VAL A 276 -9.66 -8.80 4.71
N ALA A 277 -10.64 -7.91 4.62
CA ALA A 277 -10.69 -6.90 3.57
C ALA A 277 -10.24 -5.52 4.07
N LYS A 278 -9.41 -4.85 3.28
CA LYS A 278 -9.18 -3.40 3.37
C LYS A 278 -10.22 -2.68 2.52
N VAL A 279 -10.99 -1.82 3.15
CA VAL A 279 -12.07 -1.04 2.54
C VAL A 279 -11.56 0.37 2.30
N GLY A 280 -11.00 0.60 1.12
CA GLY A 280 -10.34 1.85 0.73
C GLY A 280 -9.43 1.63 -0.48
N GLY A 281 -8.52 2.58 -0.72
CA GLY A 281 -7.49 2.46 -1.75
C GLY A 281 -8.02 2.43 -3.19
N ILE A 282 -9.26 2.89 -3.43
CA ILE A 282 -9.85 2.92 -4.76
C ILE A 282 -10.02 4.34 -5.33
N GLN A 283 -9.24 5.31 -4.81
CA GLN A 283 -9.17 6.65 -5.38
C GLN A 283 -7.95 6.80 -6.32
N MET A 284 -7.28 5.69 -6.64
CA MET A 284 -6.15 5.66 -7.56
C MET A 284 -6.59 6.00 -8.99
N VAL A 285 -5.65 6.51 -9.78
CA VAL A 285 -5.88 6.81 -11.22
C VAL A 285 -6.41 5.59 -11.98
N VAL A 286 -5.91 4.40 -11.65
CA VAL A 286 -6.34 3.13 -12.29
C VAL A 286 -7.82 2.83 -12.11
N ASN A 287 -8.46 3.37 -11.06
CA ASN A 287 -9.89 3.17 -10.81
C ASN A 287 -10.80 4.03 -11.70
N GLY A 288 -10.23 4.98 -12.49
CA GLY A 288 -10.90 5.66 -13.58
C GLY A 288 -11.91 6.74 -13.18
N TYR A 289 -11.86 7.25 -11.95
CA TYR A 289 -12.74 8.35 -11.52
C TYR A 289 -12.35 9.71 -12.09
N GLY A 290 -11.09 9.89 -12.49
CA GLY A 290 -10.59 11.16 -13.00
C GLY A 290 -10.66 12.33 -12.02
N TRP A 291 -10.66 12.06 -10.70
CA TRP A 291 -10.75 13.10 -9.67
C TRP A 291 -9.69 14.18 -9.85
N HIS A 292 -8.45 13.74 -10.11
CA HIS A 292 -7.28 14.60 -10.28
C HIS A 292 -7.32 15.50 -11.53
N GLU A 293 -8.27 15.27 -12.44
CA GLU A 293 -8.47 16.06 -13.67
C GLU A 293 -9.53 17.16 -13.50
N ARG A 294 -10.24 17.17 -12.37
CA ARG A 294 -11.31 18.14 -12.09
C ARG A 294 -10.73 19.47 -11.62
N ASP A 295 -11.52 20.54 -11.77
CA ASP A 295 -11.16 21.89 -11.31
C ASP A 295 -10.94 21.93 -9.79
N ARG A 296 -11.63 21.11 -9.03
CA ARG A 296 -11.50 20.95 -7.57
C ARG A 296 -11.53 19.48 -7.17
N PRO A 297 -10.95 19.12 -6.01
CA PRO A 297 -11.06 17.77 -5.44
C PRO A 297 -12.52 17.42 -5.15
N PRO A 298 -12.83 16.11 -5.10
CA PRO A 298 -14.14 15.65 -4.63
C PRO A 298 -14.35 16.02 -3.16
N THR A 299 -15.61 16.19 -2.79
CA THR A 299 -16.06 16.19 -1.40
C THR A 299 -16.19 14.76 -0.88
N SER A 300 -16.34 14.60 0.45
CA SER A 300 -16.63 13.29 1.03
C SER A 300 -17.98 12.72 0.59
N ASP A 301 -18.94 13.57 0.21
CA ASP A 301 -20.20 13.15 -0.40
C ASP A 301 -20.01 12.66 -1.83
N ASP A 302 -19.18 13.35 -2.63
CA ASP A 302 -18.82 12.90 -3.99
C ASP A 302 -18.15 11.51 -3.95
N LEU A 303 -17.21 11.32 -3.02
CA LEU A 303 -16.53 10.04 -2.83
C LEU A 303 -17.53 8.96 -2.38
N LEU A 304 -18.41 9.26 -1.42
CA LEU A 304 -19.42 8.33 -0.94
C LEU A 304 -20.36 7.90 -2.07
N ALA A 305 -20.90 8.84 -2.79
CA ALA A 305 -21.81 8.57 -3.92
C ALA A 305 -21.16 7.68 -5.00
N ALA A 306 -19.85 7.81 -5.21
CA ALA A 306 -19.11 7.02 -6.20
C ALA A 306 -18.74 5.61 -5.73
N ASN A 307 -18.62 5.39 -4.41
CA ASN A 307 -17.98 4.20 -3.86
C ASN A 307 -18.89 3.37 -2.94
N GLU A 308 -20.05 3.90 -2.52
CA GLU A 308 -20.90 3.30 -1.50
C GLU A 308 -21.25 1.85 -1.78
N ASP A 309 -21.65 1.52 -3.00
CA ASP A 309 -22.05 0.16 -3.38
C ASP A 309 -20.90 -0.85 -3.24
N TRP A 310 -19.67 -0.42 -3.58
CA TRP A 310 -18.47 -1.27 -3.46
C TRP A 310 -18.14 -1.55 -2.00
N TYR A 311 -18.18 -0.52 -1.17
CA TYR A 311 -17.87 -0.62 0.25
C TYR A 311 -18.93 -1.40 1.00
N ARG A 312 -20.23 -1.09 0.79
CA ARG A 312 -21.32 -1.81 1.44
C ARG A 312 -21.30 -3.28 1.09
N HIS A 313 -21.18 -3.62 -0.19
CA HIS A 313 -21.10 -5.02 -0.59
C HIS A 313 -19.94 -5.75 0.09
N THR A 314 -18.75 -5.14 0.15
CA THR A 314 -17.60 -5.73 0.83
C THR A 314 -17.89 -5.96 2.32
N ILE A 315 -18.41 -4.94 3.02
CA ILE A 315 -18.72 -5.03 4.46
C ILE A 315 -19.82 -6.07 4.72
N GLU A 316 -20.85 -6.13 3.88
CA GLU A 316 -21.93 -7.12 3.97
C GLU A 316 -21.41 -8.57 3.82
N GLN A 317 -20.46 -8.79 2.90
CA GLN A 317 -19.96 -10.13 2.63
C GLN A 317 -18.92 -10.61 3.65
N PHE A 318 -18.01 -9.73 4.08
CA PHE A 318 -16.97 -10.07 5.04
C PHE A 318 -17.43 -9.96 6.48
N GLY A 319 -18.37 -9.08 6.76
CA GLY A 319 -18.72 -8.63 8.11
C GLY A 319 -17.75 -7.58 8.65
N PRO A 320 -18.23 -6.66 9.54
CA PRO A 320 -17.40 -5.59 10.13
C PRO A 320 -16.10 -6.09 10.78
N ASP A 321 -16.12 -7.24 11.44
CA ASP A 321 -14.97 -7.84 12.13
C ASP A 321 -13.85 -8.33 11.19
N ARG A 322 -14.13 -8.40 9.89
CA ARG A 322 -13.14 -8.74 8.86
C ARG A 322 -12.95 -7.63 7.84
N CYS A 323 -13.37 -6.39 8.19
CA CYS A 323 -13.14 -5.20 7.39
C CYS A 323 -12.29 -4.20 8.17
N MET A 324 -11.44 -3.43 7.49
CA MET A 324 -10.71 -2.30 8.02
C MET A 324 -10.60 -1.20 6.97
N PHE A 325 -10.92 0.05 7.34
CA PHE A 325 -10.72 1.19 6.45
C PHE A 325 -9.24 1.53 6.32
N GLU A 326 -8.83 1.97 5.12
CA GLU A 326 -7.44 2.32 4.82
C GLU A 326 -7.34 3.62 4.01
N SER A 327 -6.22 4.34 4.14
CA SER A 327 -6.00 5.55 3.37
C SER A 327 -5.34 5.30 2.01
N ASN A 328 -4.42 4.36 1.93
CA ASN A 328 -3.52 4.18 0.78
C ASN A 328 -2.71 5.45 0.43
N PHE A 329 -2.37 6.28 1.46
CA PHE A 329 -1.64 7.52 1.25
C PHE A 329 -0.13 7.26 1.07
N PRO A 330 0.54 8.03 0.22
CA PRO A 330 0.06 9.16 -0.57
C PRO A 330 -0.48 8.81 -1.97
N VAL A 331 -0.75 7.54 -2.27
CA VAL A 331 -1.26 7.17 -3.62
C VAL A 331 -2.63 7.82 -3.87
N ASP A 332 -3.57 7.67 -2.94
CA ASP A 332 -4.91 8.27 -3.06
C ASP A 332 -4.91 9.79 -2.81
N LYS A 333 -3.85 10.37 -2.24
CA LYS A 333 -3.67 11.83 -2.11
C LYS A 333 -3.66 12.58 -3.45
N LEU A 334 -3.41 11.86 -4.56
CA LEU A 334 -3.57 12.42 -5.90
C LEU A 334 -5.01 12.84 -6.18
N SER A 335 -5.97 12.25 -5.52
CA SER A 335 -7.41 12.38 -5.79
C SER A 335 -8.18 13.15 -4.71
N CYS A 336 -7.78 13.05 -3.45
CA CYS A 336 -8.49 13.69 -2.33
C CYS A 336 -7.57 13.93 -1.13
N SER A 337 -7.98 14.80 -0.20
CA SER A 337 -7.30 14.98 1.07
C SER A 337 -7.61 13.82 2.04
N TYR A 338 -6.74 13.62 3.02
CA TYR A 338 -6.91 12.62 4.07
C TYR A 338 -8.22 12.84 4.86
N ASN A 339 -8.50 14.10 5.20
CA ASN A 339 -9.71 14.47 5.90
C ASN A 339 -10.99 14.10 5.13
N VAL A 340 -11.05 14.42 3.84
CA VAL A 340 -12.19 14.09 2.96
C VAL A 340 -12.40 12.58 2.85
N LEU A 341 -11.30 11.82 2.73
CA LEU A 341 -11.36 10.37 2.65
C LEU A 341 -11.93 9.75 3.93
N TRP A 342 -11.46 10.15 5.11
CA TRP A 342 -11.96 9.61 6.37
C TRP A 342 -13.38 10.09 6.71
N ASN A 343 -13.76 11.31 6.30
CA ASN A 343 -15.13 11.77 6.38
C ASN A 343 -16.09 10.89 5.56
N GLN A 344 -15.67 10.44 4.37
CA GLN A 344 -16.44 9.49 3.56
C GLN A 344 -16.74 8.20 4.34
N PHE A 345 -15.74 7.59 4.99
CA PHE A 345 -15.93 6.35 5.76
C PHE A 345 -16.84 6.57 6.97
N LYS A 346 -16.73 7.72 7.63
CA LYS A 346 -17.60 8.08 8.75
C LYS A 346 -19.05 8.27 8.32
N LYS A 347 -19.29 8.91 7.17
CA LYS A 347 -20.61 9.02 6.56
C LYS A 347 -21.19 7.65 6.16
N LEU A 348 -20.38 6.81 5.53
CA LEU A 348 -20.77 5.44 5.14
C LEU A 348 -21.29 4.63 6.31
N THR A 349 -20.73 4.85 7.49
CA THR A 349 -20.98 4.02 8.68
C THR A 349 -21.96 4.60 9.69
N THR A 350 -22.70 5.66 9.37
CA THR A 350 -23.66 6.29 10.30
C THR A 350 -24.75 5.35 10.79
N GLY A 351 -25.10 4.31 10.04
CA GLY A 351 -26.10 3.30 10.40
C GLY A 351 -25.56 2.06 11.12
N PHE A 352 -24.25 1.97 11.33
CA PHE A 352 -23.62 0.84 12.04
C PHE A 352 -23.56 1.10 13.54
N SER A 353 -23.55 0.02 14.33
CA SER A 353 -23.37 0.12 15.79
C SER A 353 -21.97 0.64 16.15
N ALA A 354 -21.80 1.08 17.39
CA ALA A 354 -20.52 1.56 17.88
C ALA A 354 -19.44 0.47 17.81
N ASP A 355 -19.79 -0.80 18.11
CA ASP A 355 -18.85 -1.93 18.09
C ASP A 355 -18.44 -2.27 16.64
N GLU A 356 -19.37 -2.27 15.68
CA GLU A 356 -19.04 -2.50 14.26
C GLU A 356 -18.13 -1.40 13.70
N ARG A 357 -18.38 -0.15 14.10
CA ARG A 357 -17.53 0.98 13.72
C ARG A 357 -16.15 0.86 14.38
N ALA A 358 -16.07 0.53 15.66
CA ALA A 358 -14.80 0.29 16.34
C ALA A 358 -14.00 -0.82 15.66
N ALA A 359 -14.65 -1.90 15.24
CA ALA A 359 -14.02 -2.97 14.47
C ALA A 359 -13.39 -2.43 13.19
N MET A 360 -14.16 -1.72 12.35
CA MET A 360 -13.70 -1.28 11.03
C MET A 360 -12.68 -0.13 11.07
N PHE A 361 -12.78 0.78 12.04
CA PHE A 361 -11.86 1.92 12.15
C PHE A 361 -10.59 1.61 12.93
N HIS A 362 -10.59 0.57 13.79
CA HIS A 362 -9.49 0.36 14.72
C HIS A 362 -9.19 -1.12 15.03
N ASP A 363 -10.16 -1.88 15.56
CA ASP A 363 -9.88 -3.13 16.26
C ASP A 363 -9.49 -4.26 15.31
N THR A 364 -10.03 -4.32 14.11
CA THR A 364 -9.64 -5.31 13.10
C THR A 364 -8.17 -5.13 12.71
N ALA A 365 -7.72 -3.90 12.46
CA ALA A 365 -6.31 -3.63 12.17
C ALA A 365 -5.40 -3.97 13.37
N MET A 366 -5.81 -3.59 14.59
CA MET A 366 -5.10 -3.94 15.83
C MET A 366 -4.87 -5.44 15.93
N ARG A 367 -5.91 -6.22 15.74
CA ARG A 367 -5.90 -7.69 15.84
C ARG A 367 -5.09 -8.33 14.71
N VAL A 368 -5.36 -7.96 13.47
CA VAL A 368 -4.77 -8.60 12.27
C VAL A 368 -3.25 -8.39 12.23
N TYR A 369 -2.80 -7.18 12.50
CA TYR A 369 -1.37 -6.87 12.52
C TYR A 369 -0.73 -7.05 13.89
N ARG A 370 -1.47 -7.52 14.89
CA ARG A 370 -0.95 -7.75 16.26
C ARG A 370 -0.21 -6.53 16.79
N LEU A 371 -0.84 -5.35 16.65
CA LEU A 371 -0.24 -4.09 17.04
C LEU A 371 -0.17 -3.94 18.55
N PRO A 372 0.83 -3.24 19.10
CA PRO A 372 0.88 -2.96 20.53
C PRO A 372 -0.25 -2.00 20.93
N ARG A 373 -0.72 -2.11 22.18
CA ARG A 373 -1.58 -1.07 22.76
C ARG A 373 -0.74 0.18 23.04
N VAL A 374 -1.19 1.32 22.58
CA VAL A 374 -0.55 2.64 22.75
C VAL A 374 -1.49 3.63 23.39
#